data_fbe91153e80bd5e9573edba73d4d329a
#
_entry.id   fbe91153e80bd5e9573edba73d4d329a
#
_cell.length_a   1.000
_cell.length_b   1.000
_cell.length_c   1.000
_cell.angle_alpha   90.00
_cell.angle_beta   90.00
_cell.angle_gamma   90.00
#
_symmetry.space_group_name_H-M   'P 1'
#
loop_
_entity.id
_entity.type
_entity.pdbx_description
1 polymer ?
#
loop_
_entity_poly.entity_id
_entity_poly.type
_entity_poly.pdbx_seq_one_letter_code
_entity_poly.pdbx_strand_id
1 'polypeptide(L)'
;MNNLRFIGQEGLNERLREKARSMLGHVASVVYKDNTIPLLNDSAEGIAPSPAQLFEYAKRLDMDWEKLPMGACGYRKLMAGHWEAIVDVGDIKASYQPGHSHADMFNYELRIGGKPFVIDTGISTYEKTARRQYERRTAAHNTVMIGDKNSSEVWGGFRVGRRARVTLLKDSPNEVEAWHDGFGSLGKHHRRFMIDKDRFRIEDSVSTGVKAVSLIHLAPDVEIMSCSRTEIVTSIAAIRVAGASSVEIVEDQVSFTYNRFHLSKTIRIHFVKKLSYTIG
;
A
#
# COMPACT_ATOMS: atom_id res chain seq x y z
N MET A 1 7.29 -29.71 6.70
CA MET A 1 6.25 -30.70 6.32
C MET A 1 6.88 -32.05 5.92
N ASN A 2 7.82 -32.09 4.96
CA ASN A 2 8.42 -33.35 4.53
C ASN A 2 9.08 -34.13 5.69
N ASN A 3 9.84 -33.47 6.55
CA ASN A 3 10.48 -34.12 7.70
C ASN A 3 9.47 -34.71 8.70
N LEU A 4 8.27 -34.13 8.84
CA LEU A 4 7.24 -34.62 9.76
C LEU A 4 6.61 -35.95 9.29
N ARG A 5 6.56 -36.18 7.98
CA ARG A 5 6.14 -37.48 7.44
C ARG A 5 7.13 -38.60 7.82
N PHE A 6 8.44 -38.32 7.76
CA PHE A 6 9.46 -39.27 8.11
C PHE A 6 9.49 -39.64 9.60
N ILE A 7 9.02 -38.76 10.49
CA ILE A 7 9.00 -39.01 11.94
C ILE A 7 7.59 -39.36 12.47
N GLY A 8 6.66 -39.72 11.59
CA GLY A 8 5.31 -40.19 11.97
C GLY A 8 4.40 -39.16 12.58
N GLN A 9 4.63 -37.84 12.36
CA GLN A 9 3.82 -36.75 12.87
C GLN A 9 2.74 -36.33 11.85
N GLU A 10 1.89 -37.26 11.44
CA GLU A 10 0.89 -37.05 10.36
C GLU A 10 -0.13 -35.96 10.71
N GLY A 11 -0.68 -35.97 11.93
CA GLY A 11 -1.65 -34.96 12.35
C GLY A 11 -1.08 -33.53 12.36
N LEU A 12 0.19 -33.36 12.77
CA LEU A 12 0.87 -32.09 12.71
C LEU A 12 1.15 -31.68 11.26
N ASN A 13 1.54 -32.63 10.42
CA ASN A 13 1.77 -32.39 9.00
C ASN A 13 0.52 -31.86 8.31
N GLU A 14 -0.66 -32.45 8.54
CA GLU A 14 -1.90 -31.97 7.93
C GLU A 14 -2.26 -30.56 8.39
N ARG A 15 -2.17 -30.24 9.67
CA ARG A 15 -2.37 -28.89 10.20
C ARG A 15 -1.44 -27.85 9.55
N LEU A 16 -0.18 -28.21 9.28
CA LEU A 16 0.75 -27.35 8.58
C LEU A 16 0.41 -27.19 7.09
N ARG A 17 -0.08 -28.26 6.45
CA ARG A 17 -0.57 -28.19 5.06
C ARG A 17 -1.77 -27.26 4.94
N GLU A 18 -2.77 -27.38 5.81
CA GLU A 18 -3.93 -26.46 5.86
C GLU A 18 -3.50 -25.01 6.02
N LYS A 19 -2.58 -24.73 6.94
CA LYS A 19 -2.05 -23.40 7.13
C LYS A 19 -1.31 -22.89 5.89
N ALA A 20 -0.50 -23.72 5.25
CA ALA A 20 0.20 -23.38 4.03
C ALA A 20 -0.77 -23.10 2.87
N ARG A 21 -1.86 -23.88 2.71
CA ARG A 21 -2.92 -23.58 1.74
C ARG A 21 -3.56 -22.22 1.99
N SER A 22 -3.88 -21.89 3.24
CA SER A 22 -4.39 -20.56 3.62
C SER A 22 -3.40 -19.46 3.27
N MET A 23 -2.12 -19.63 3.52
CA MET A 23 -1.08 -18.65 3.19
C MET A 23 -0.94 -18.47 1.68
N LEU A 24 -0.94 -19.56 0.90
CA LEU A 24 -0.92 -19.53 -0.56
C LEU A 24 -2.17 -18.83 -1.12
N GLY A 25 -3.35 -19.11 -0.57
CA GLY A 25 -4.59 -18.46 -0.93
C GLY A 25 -4.55 -16.95 -0.68
N HIS A 26 -3.96 -16.52 0.43
CA HIS A 26 -3.75 -15.10 0.72
C HIS A 26 -2.79 -14.45 -0.29
N VAL A 27 -1.64 -15.09 -0.55
CA VAL A 27 -0.69 -14.60 -1.58
C VAL A 27 -1.37 -14.48 -2.93
N ALA A 28 -2.16 -15.49 -3.35
CA ALA A 28 -2.89 -15.47 -4.63
C ALA A 28 -3.94 -14.35 -4.72
N SER A 29 -4.42 -13.84 -3.58
CA SER A 29 -5.36 -12.72 -3.54
C SER A 29 -4.66 -11.36 -3.62
N VAL A 30 -3.51 -11.22 -2.97
CA VAL A 30 -2.82 -9.92 -2.85
C VAL A 30 -1.90 -9.59 -4.03
N VAL A 31 -1.37 -10.60 -4.73
CA VAL A 31 -0.48 -10.37 -5.89
C VAL A 31 -1.22 -9.73 -7.07
N TYR A 32 -0.52 -8.93 -7.85
CA TYR A 32 -1.02 -8.38 -9.10
C TYR A 32 -1.19 -9.46 -10.17
N LYS A 33 -1.85 -9.12 -11.29
CA LYS A 33 -2.08 -10.06 -12.40
C LYS A 33 -0.78 -10.65 -12.98
N ASP A 34 0.33 -9.93 -12.91
CA ASP A 34 1.66 -10.37 -13.33
C ASP A 34 2.41 -11.18 -12.27
N ASN A 35 1.77 -11.53 -11.15
CA ASN A 35 2.33 -12.21 -9.99
C ASN A 35 3.43 -11.42 -9.25
N THR A 36 3.53 -10.13 -9.42
CA THR A 36 4.35 -9.29 -8.55
C THR A 36 3.60 -8.94 -7.26
N ILE A 37 4.33 -8.59 -6.21
CA ILE A 37 3.77 -8.21 -4.91
C ILE A 37 3.59 -6.69 -4.83
N PRO A 38 2.62 -6.18 -4.03
CA PRO A 38 2.63 -4.78 -3.63
C PRO A 38 3.78 -4.50 -2.67
N LEU A 39 4.38 -3.31 -2.76
CA LEU A 39 5.50 -2.89 -1.92
C LEU A 39 5.05 -2.29 -0.58
N LEU A 40 3.95 -2.77 -0.02
CA LEU A 40 3.39 -2.27 1.23
C LEU A 40 4.20 -2.74 2.44
N ASN A 41 4.38 -1.84 3.41
CA ASN A 41 5.15 -2.12 4.63
C ASN A 41 6.59 -2.57 4.30
N ASP A 42 7.13 -3.59 4.98
CA ASP A 42 8.47 -4.13 4.72
C ASP A 42 8.49 -5.15 3.56
N SER A 43 7.70 -4.94 2.52
CA SER A 43 7.74 -5.80 1.33
C SER A 43 8.81 -5.31 0.35
N ALA A 44 9.65 -6.25 -0.13
CA ALA A 44 10.63 -5.99 -1.17
C ALA A 44 10.81 -7.23 -2.07
N GLU A 45 11.15 -7.00 -3.32
CA GLU A 45 11.45 -8.06 -4.27
C GLU A 45 12.82 -8.69 -3.99
N GLY A 46 12.96 -9.97 -4.29
CA GLY A 46 14.23 -10.68 -4.26
C GLY A 46 14.75 -11.10 -2.87
N ILE A 47 14.06 -10.76 -1.77
CA ILE A 47 14.43 -11.20 -0.41
C ILE A 47 13.76 -12.51 0.00
N ALA A 48 12.71 -12.90 -0.69
CA ALA A 48 11.99 -14.16 -0.52
C ALA A 48 11.69 -14.77 -1.89
N PRO A 49 11.34 -16.07 -1.96
CA PRO A 49 10.84 -16.65 -3.19
C PRO A 49 9.66 -15.86 -3.75
N SER A 50 9.67 -15.61 -5.06
CA SER A 50 8.55 -14.92 -5.72
C SER A 50 7.24 -15.71 -5.60
N PRO A 51 6.07 -15.07 -5.73
CA PRO A 51 4.79 -15.79 -5.75
C PRO A 51 4.76 -16.92 -6.79
N ALA A 52 5.32 -16.71 -7.97
CA ALA A 52 5.41 -17.74 -9.00
C ALA A 52 6.23 -18.97 -8.53
N GLN A 53 7.35 -18.74 -7.88
CA GLN A 53 8.17 -19.82 -7.30
C GLN A 53 7.45 -20.54 -6.15
N LEU A 54 6.72 -19.82 -5.32
CA LEU A 54 5.91 -20.41 -4.24
C LEU A 54 4.79 -21.29 -4.79
N PHE A 55 4.08 -20.82 -5.82
CA PHE A 55 3.02 -21.59 -6.46
C PHE A 55 3.56 -22.84 -7.16
N GLU A 56 4.68 -22.71 -7.84
CA GLU A 56 5.35 -23.86 -8.47
C GLU A 56 5.82 -24.87 -7.43
N TYR A 57 6.37 -24.43 -6.30
CA TYR A 57 6.77 -25.32 -5.20
C TYR A 57 5.56 -26.00 -4.57
N ALA A 58 4.44 -25.31 -4.39
CA ALA A 58 3.21 -25.87 -3.86
C ALA A 58 2.66 -26.98 -4.78
N LYS A 59 2.68 -26.77 -6.10
CA LYS A 59 2.30 -27.82 -7.09
C LYS A 59 3.15 -29.08 -6.95
N ARG A 60 4.46 -28.93 -6.81
CA ARG A 60 5.37 -30.08 -6.59
C ARG A 60 5.11 -30.83 -5.28
N LEU A 61 4.43 -30.22 -4.33
CA LEU A 61 3.99 -30.84 -3.07
C LEU A 61 2.55 -31.37 -3.11
N ASP A 62 1.93 -31.41 -4.29
CA ASP A 62 0.52 -31.75 -4.47
C ASP A 62 -0.39 -30.92 -3.54
N MET A 63 -0.15 -29.61 -3.50
CA MET A 63 -0.94 -28.65 -2.73
C MET A 63 -1.75 -27.79 -3.68
N ASP A 64 -3.04 -27.81 -3.51
CA ASP A 64 -4.01 -26.88 -4.06
C ASP A 64 -4.26 -25.69 -3.10
N TRP A 65 -4.79 -24.62 -3.61
CA TRP A 65 -5.22 -23.46 -2.83
C TRP A 65 -6.32 -22.68 -3.57
N GLU A 66 -7.13 -21.99 -2.81
CA GLU A 66 -8.14 -21.06 -3.33
C GLU A 66 -7.81 -19.64 -2.86
N LYS A 67 -8.19 -18.63 -3.66
CA LYS A 67 -8.06 -17.23 -3.24
C LYS A 67 -8.91 -16.97 -2.00
N LEU A 68 -8.32 -16.30 -1.02
CA LEU A 68 -9.01 -15.95 0.22
C LEU A 68 -9.45 -14.48 0.20
N PRO A 69 -10.58 -14.15 0.85
CA PRO A 69 -10.97 -12.77 1.09
C PRO A 69 -9.88 -12.00 1.85
N MET A 70 -9.54 -10.78 1.41
CA MET A 70 -8.49 -9.97 2.01
C MET A 70 -8.94 -9.16 3.25
N GLY A 71 -10.22 -9.26 3.64
CA GLY A 71 -10.81 -8.44 4.69
C GLY A 71 -10.07 -8.39 6.01
N ALA A 72 -9.63 -9.53 6.52
CA ALA A 72 -8.96 -9.63 7.82
C ALA A 72 -7.55 -9.03 7.84
N CYS A 73 -6.84 -8.95 6.71
CA CYS A 73 -5.50 -8.36 6.65
C CYS A 73 -5.52 -6.83 6.57
N GLY A 74 -6.67 -6.22 6.29
CA GLY A 74 -6.82 -4.78 6.08
C GLY A 74 -6.72 -4.34 4.63
N TYR A 75 -6.10 -5.14 3.76
CA TYR A 75 -5.99 -4.81 2.34
C TYR A 75 -7.27 -5.09 1.58
N ARG A 76 -7.50 -4.31 0.52
CA ARG A 76 -8.54 -4.54 -0.48
C ARG A 76 -7.93 -4.45 -1.86
N LYS A 77 -8.43 -5.29 -2.75
CA LYS A 77 -8.07 -5.25 -4.17
C LYS A 77 -9.28 -4.78 -4.95
N LEU A 78 -9.14 -3.62 -5.59
CA LEU A 78 -10.16 -3.01 -6.43
C LEU A 78 -9.76 -3.21 -7.89
N MET A 79 -10.68 -3.67 -8.71
CA MET A 79 -10.40 -3.96 -10.13
C MET A 79 -11.59 -3.57 -11.00
N ALA A 80 -11.32 -2.80 -12.07
CA ALA A 80 -12.31 -2.47 -13.09
C ALA A 80 -11.62 -2.20 -14.43
N GLY A 81 -12.03 -2.89 -15.50
CA GLY A 81 -11.40 -2.75 -16.81
C GLY A 81 -9.90 -3.05 -16.77
N HIS A 82 -9.09 -2.07 -17.09
CA HIS A 82 -7.62 -2.14 -17.08
C HIS A 82 -6.97 -1.58 -15.78
N TRP A 83 -7.78 -1.18 -14.81
CA TRP A 83 -7.36 -0.67 -13.50
C TRP A 83 -7.21 -1.81 -12.49
N GLU A 84 -6.15 -1.78 -11.72
CA GLU A 84 -5.90 -2.70 -10.63
C GLU A 84 -5.25 -1.94 -9.48
N ALA A 85 -5.97 -1.80 -8.36
CA ALA A 85 -5.48 -1.11 -7.17
C ALA A 85 -5.45 -2.05 -5.96
N ILE A 86 -4.43 -1.90 -5.13
CA ILE A 86 -4.40 -2.46 -3.78
C ILE A 86 -4.39 -1.29 -2.81
N VAL A 87 -5.32 -1.30 -1.86
CA VAL A 87 -5.50 -0.24 -0.87
C VAL A 87 -5.41 -0.81 0.54
N ASP A 88 -4.76 -0.10 1.45
CA ASP A 88 -4.69 -0.45 2.86
C ASP A 88 -5.71 0.35 3.68
N VAL A 89 -6.69 -0.35 4.23
CA VAL A 89 -7.72 0.20 5.13
C VAL A 89 -7.76 -0.56 6.46
N GLY A 90 -6.64 -1.14 6.84
CA GLY A 90 -6.47 -1.90 8.08
C GLY A 90 -5.76 -1.13 9.19
N ASP A 91 -5.91 -1.64 10.41
CA ASP A 91 -5.05 -1.26 11.52
C ASP A 91 -3.64 -1.81 11.33
N ILE A 92 -2.66 -1.25 12.01
CA ILE A 92 -1.30 -1.82 12.08
C ILE A 92 -1.37 -3.26 12.59
N LYS A 93 -0.92 -4.21 11.76
CA LYS A 93 -0.78 -5.64 12.03
C LYS A 93 0.72 -5.98 12.18
N ALA A 94 1.15 -7.06 12.78
CA ALA A 94 0.44 -7.83 13.77
C ALA A 94 0.47 -7.08 15.11
N SER A 95 -0.63 -7.06 15.85
CA SER A 95 -0.73 -6.23 17.05
C SER A 95 0.30 -6.54 18.14
N TYR A 96 0.75 -7.78 18.20
CA TYR A 96 1.76 -8.28 19.17
C TYR A 96 3.20 -8.09 18.68
N GLN A 97 3.44 -7.93 17.37
CA GLN A 97 4.77 -7.83 16.76
C GLN A 97 4.73 -6.87 15.54
N PRO A 98 4.55 -5.55 15.75
CA PRO A 98 4.34 -4.60 14.65
C PRO A 98 5.64 -4.10 14.00
N GLY A 99 6.77 -4.76 14.23
CA GLY A 99 8.09 -4.28 13.83
C GLY A 99 8.27 -4.00 12.34
N HIS A 100 7.53 -4.70 11.50
CA HIS A 100 7.55 -4.53 10.04
C HIS A 100 6.49 -3.55 9.52
N SER A 101 5.67 -2.95 10.39
CA SER A 101 4.64 -2.01 9.97
C SER A 101 5.17 -0.59 9.85
N HIS A 102 4.56 0.17 8.98
CA HIS A 102 4.84 1.56 8.69
C HIS A 102 3.70 2.48 9.18
N ALA A 103 3.90 3.78 9.10
CA ALA A 103 2.85 4.76 9.36
C ALA A 103 2.12 5.09 8.05
N ASP A 104 1.53 4.09 7.42
CA ASP A 104 1.05 4.05 6.04
C ASP A 104 -0.47 3.94 5.90
N MET A 105 -1.22 4.39 6.90
CA MET A 105 -2.68 4.33 6.89
C MET A 105 -3.28 4.92 5.62
N PHE A 106 -4.12 4.14 4.95
CA PHE A 106 -4.76 4.46 3.67
C PHE A 106 -3.80 4.60 2.49
N ASN A 107 -2.64 3.97 2.58
CA ASN A 107 -1.74 3.80 1.44
C ASN A 107 -2.39 2.99 0.32
N TYR A 108 -1.96 3.20 -0.90
CA TYR A 108 -2.43 2.43 -2.05
C TYR A 108 -1.35 2.34 -3.13
N GLU A 109 -1.45 1.31 -3.94
CA GLU A 109 -0.76 1.19 -5.21
C GLU A 109 -1.77 1.04 -6.34
N LEU A 110 -1.44 1.54 -7.52
CA LEU A 110 -2.29 1.51 -8.70
C LEU A 110 -1.51 1.06 -9.94
N ARG A 111 -2.08 0.13 -10.67
CA ARG A 111 -1.62 -0.29 -11.99
C ARG A 111 -2.66 0.04 -13.05
N ILE A 112 -2.19 0.45 -14.21
CA ILE A 112 -3.01 0.79 -15.38
C ILE A 112 -2.55 -0.08 -16.55
N GLY A 113 -3.41 -0.95 -17.07
CA GLY A 113 -3.05 -1.89 -18.12
C GLY A 113 -1.92 -2.86 -17.74
N GLY A 114 -1.82 -3.21 -16.46
CA GLY A 114 -0.75 -4.05 -15.89
C GLY A 114 0.56 -3.32 -15.58
N LYS A 115 0.71 -2.04 -15.98
CA LYS A 115 1.91 -1.25 -15.70
C LYS A 115 1.77 -0.53 -14.35
N PRO A 116 2.81 -0.51 -13.49
CA PRO A 116 2.82 0.32 -12.29
C PRO A 116 2.64 1.80 -12.64
N PHE A 117 1.75 2.48 -11.92
CA PHE A 117 1.51 3.91 -12.07
C PHE A 117 1.77 4.65 -10.76
N VAL A 118 1.05 4.27 -9.69
CA VAL A 118 1.31 4.72 -8.32
C VAL A 118 1.86 3.54 -7.55
N ILE A 119 3.00 3.73 -6.91
CA ILE A 119 3.69 2.69 -6.15
C ILE A 119 4.02 3.19 -4.75
N ASP A 120 4.22 2.30 -3.80
CA ASP A 120 4.87 2.64 -2.53
C ASP A 120 6.36 2.93 -2.75
N THR A 121 6.99 3.74 -1.90
CA THR A 121 8.44 3.97 -1.99
C THR A 121 9.26 2.72 -1.68
N GLY A 122 8.61 1.71 -1.11
CA GLY A 122 9.21 0.43 -0.76
C GLY A 122 10.24 0.55 0.37
N ILE A 123 11.11 -0.46 0.43
CA ILE A 123 12.13 -0.56 1.49
C ILE A 123 13.48 -0.96 0.90
N SER A 124 14.52 -0.24 1.31
CA SER A 124 15.89 -0.48 0.85
C SER A 124 16.80 -1.09 1.91
N THR A 125 16.45 -0.96 3.19
CA THR A 125 17.35 -1.37 4.29
C THR A 125 16.60 -1.62 5.58
N TYR A 126 17.15 -2.49 6.42
CA TYR A 126 16.76 -2.66 7.83
C TYR A 126 17.71 -1.98 8.80
N GLU A 127 18.76 -1.35 8.32
CA GLU A 127 19.68 -0.60 9.18
C GLU A 127 19.02 0.63 9.78
N LYS A 128 19.39 1.01 11.00
CA LYS A 128 18.84 2.19 11.72
C LYS A 128 19.40 3.49 11.15
N THR A 129 19.12 3.77 9.90
CA THR A 129 19.57 4.96 9.16
C THR A 129 18.44 5.98 9.00
N ALA A 130 18.77 7.18 8.54
CA ALA A 130 17.78 8.19 8.15
C ALA A 130 16.85 7.68 7.02
N ARG A 131 17.41 6.87 6.08
CA ARG A 131 16.63 6.26 5.00
C ARG A 131 15.57 5.32 5.53
N ARG A 132 15.91 4.40 6.45
CA ARG A 132 14.93 3.51 7.10
C ARG A 132 13.85 4.28 7.84
N GLN A 133 14.22 5.40 8.50
CA GLN A 133 13.24 6.25 9.16
C GLN A 133 12.28 6.91 8.15
N TYR A 134 12.79 7.36 7.01
CA TYR A 134 11.96 7.91 5.93
C TYR A 134 10.98 6.87 5.39
N GLU A 135 11.46 5.68 4.99
CA GLU A 135 10.66 4.60 4.42
C GLU A 135 9.49 4.16 5.30
N ARG A 136 9.60 4.35 6.62
CA ARG A 136 8.53 4.00 7.57
C ARG A 136 7.58 5.16 7.91
N ARG A 137 7.89 6.38 7.51
CA ARG A 137 7.08 7.57 7.81
C ARG A 137 5.92 7.71 6.83
N THR A 138 4.86 8.38 7.26
CA THR A 138 3.69 8.68 6.41
C THR A 138 4.07 9.40 5.11
N ALA A 139 5.15 10.18 5.12
CA ALA A 139 5.65 10.89 3.94
C ALA A 139 6.16 9.97 2.81
N ALA A 140 6.46 8.71 3.08
CA ALA A 140 6.92 7.73 2.10
C ALA A 140 5.78 6.91 1.46
N HIS A 141 4.54 7.23 1.74
CA HIS A 141 3.39 6.43 1.33
C HIS A 141 2.34 7.27 0.59
N ASN A 142 1.51 6.63 -0.21
CA ASN A 142 0.46 7.27 -1.00
C ASN A 142 -0.77 7.58 -0.13
N THR A 143 -0.60 8.48 0.81
CA THR A 143 -1.62 8.84 1.78
C THR A 143 -1.56 10.33 2.14
N VAL A 144 -2.38 10.75 3.10
CA VAL A 144 -2.40 12.13 3.59
C VAL A 144 -1.52 12.27 4.82
N MET A 145 -0.71 13.32 4.81
CA MET A 145 0.02 13.81 5.98
C MET A 145 -0.64 15.10 6.49
N ILE A 146 -0.85 15.21 7.81
CA ILE A 146 -1.40 16.41 8.46
C ILE A 146 -0.29 17.08 9.26
N GLY A 147 0.08 18.30 8.87
CA GLY A 147 1.32 18.91 9.33
C GLY A 147 2.50 17.99 8.99
N ASP A 148 3.52 17.95 9.85
CA ASP A 148 4.67 17.05 9.70
C ASP A 148 4.54 15.78 10.58
N LYS A 149 3.30 15.30 10.81
CA LYS A 149 3.05 14.16 11.70
C LYS A 149 2.84 12.88 10.93
N ASN A 150 3.33 11.78 11.52
CA ASN A 150 3.00 10.44 11.07
C ASN A 150 1.62 10.01 11.60
N SER A 151 0.89 9.24 10.81
CA SER A 151 -0.38 8.62 11.19
C SER A 151 -0.25 7.65 12.37
N SER A 152 0.93 7.05 12.53
CA SER A 152 1.30 6.22 13.68
C SER A 152 2.71 6.56 14.12
N GLU A 153 3.04 6.27 15.38
CA GLU A 153 4.37 6.55 15.91
C GLU A 153 5.33 5.43 15.55
N VAL A 154 6.33 5.75 14.71
CA VAL A 154 7.36 4.81 14.26
C VAL A 154 8.75 5.41 14.53
N TRP A 155 9.67 4.59 15.08
CA TRP A 155 11.06 5.01 15.34
C TRP A 155 12.02 3.82 15.37
N GLY A 156 13.32 4.11 15.36
CA GLY A 156 14.33 3.07 15.24
C GLY A 156 14.11 2.21 14.00
N GLY A 157 14.67 1.03 13.93
CA GLY A 157 14.45 0.13 12.77
C GLY A 157 13.08 -0.53 12.73
N PHE A 158 12.50 -0.85 13.93
CA PHE A 158 11.36 -1.77 14.07
C PHE A 158 10.38 -1.39 15.20
N ARG A 159 10.45 -0.19 15.74
CA ARG A 159 9.60 0.21 16.84
C ARG A 159 8.34 0.91 16.36
N VAL A 160 7.21 0.58 17.01
CA VAL A 160 5.91 1.22 16.81
C VAL A 160 5.29 1.51 18.16
N GLY A 161 4.91 2.76 18.40
CA GLY A 161 4.24 3.21 19.62
C GLY A 161 2.73 3.37 19.43
N ARG A 162 2.26 4.62 19.55
CA ARG A 162 0.86 4.95 19.28
C ARG A 162 0.48 4.59 17.86
N ARG A 163 -0.60 3.84 17.70
CA ARG A 163 -1.09 3.35 16.41
C ARG A 163 -2.40 4.02 16.08
N ALA A 164 -2.55 4.37 14.80
CA ALA A 164 -3.83 4.75 14.24
C ALA A 164 -4.83 3.59 14.38
N ARG A 165 -6.09 3.92 14.60
CA ARG A 165 -7.22 2.99 14.55
C ARG A 165 -8.09 3.35 13.36
N VAL A 166 -8.40 2.34 12.57
CA VAL A 166 -9.23 2.49 11.37
C VAL A 166 -10.66 2.07 11.68
N THR A 167 -11.60 2.85 11.17
CA THR A 167 -13.02 2.50 11.12
C THR A 167 -13.45 2.42 9.66
N LEU A 168 -13.80 1.21 9.21
CA LEU A 168 -14.31 0.95 7.88
C LEU A 168 -15.78 1.38 7.83
N LEU A 169 -16.15 2.18 6.84
CA LEU A 169 -17.51 2.70 6.64
C LEU A 169 -18.21 2.01 5.47
N LYS A 170 -17.46 1.73 4.40
CA LYS A 170 -17.95 1.03 3.22
C LYS A 170 -16.91 0.05 2.70
N ASP A 171 -17.35 -1.12 2.30
CA ASP A 171 -16.52 -2.20 1.77
C ASP A 171 -17.27 -2.92 0.65
N SER A 172 -16.95 -2.59 -0.59
CA SER A 172 -17.55 -3.20 -1.78
C SER A 172 -16.48 -3.41 -2.86
N PRO A 173 -16.76 -4.22 -3.90
CA PRO A 173 -15.76 -4.51 -4.94
C PRO A 173 -15.23 -3.31 -5.71
N ASN A 174 -15.95 -2.20 -5.73
CA ASN A 174 -15.61 -0.99 -6.48
C ASN A 174 -15.50 0.28 -5.62
N GLU A 175 -15.69 0.15 -4.30
CA GLU A 175 -15.65 1.29 -3.41
C GLU A 175 -15.29 0.87 -1.99
N VAL A 176 -14.29 1.53 -1.42
CA VAL A 176 -13.86 1.36 -0.03
C VAL A 176 -13.75 2.73 0.63
N GLU A 177 -14.35 2.86 1.82
CA GLU A 177 -14.38 4.12 2.56
C GLU A 177 -14.07 3.85 4.04
N ALA A 178 -13.15 4.63 4.60
CA ALA A 178 -12.73 4.51 5.99
C ALA A 178 -12.24 5.84 6.56
N TRP A 179 -12.15 5.93 7.88
CA TRP A 179 -11.43 7.00 8.58
C TRP A 179 -10.49 6.43 9.64
N HIS A 180 -9.47 7.20 10.00
CA HIS A 180 -8.58 6.86 11.11
C HIS A 180 -8.29 8.08 12.01
N ASP A 181 -7.89 7.81 13.26
CA ASP A 181 -7.60 8.79 14.30
C ASP A 181 -6.10 9.09 14.48
N GLY A 182 -5.27 8.62 13.58
CA GLY A 182 -3.82 8.57 13.73
C GLY A 182 -3.13 9.91 14.01
N PHE A 183 -3.72 11.02 13.63
CA PHE A 183 -3.14 12.35 13.84
C PHE A 183 -3.56 13.01 15.18
N GLY A 184 -4.34 12.33 16.01
CA GLY A 184 -4.76 12.81 17.33
C GLY A 184 -5.51 14.15 17.25
N SER A 185 -5.04 15.15 17.99
CA SER A 185 -5.66 16.49 18.05
C SER A 185 -5.61 17.27 16.73
N LEU A 186 -4.77 16.88 15.78
CA LEU A 186 -4.72 17.49 14.45
C LEU A 186 -5.90 17.08 13.55
N GLY A 187 -6.67 16.07 13.95
CA GLY A 187 -7.88 15.65 13.29
C GLY A 187 -7.86 14.23 12.79
N LYS A 188 -9.04 13.77 12.34
CA LYS A 188 -9.20 12.48 11.69
C LYS A 188 -9.01 12.64 10.19
N HIS A 189 -8.37 11.65 9.57
CA HIS A 189 -8.30 11.53 8.12
C HIS A 189 -9.34 10.51 7.66
N HIS A 190 -10.15 10.90 6.72
CA HIS A 190 -11.14 10.08 6.05
C HIS A 190 -10.78 9.98 4.57
N ARG A 191 -10.77 8.77 4.03
CA ARG A 191 -10.48 8.50 2.62
C ARG A 191 -11.51 7.56 2.03
N ARG A 192 -11.90 7.85 0.80
CA ARG A 192 -12.77 7.02 -0.02
C ARG A 192 -12.08 6.71 -1.33
N PHE A 193 -11.98 5.44 -1.65
CA PHE A 193 -11.46 4.92 -2.91
C PHE A 193 -12.63 4.44 -3.76
N MET A 194 -12.65 4.81 -5.01
CA MET A 194 -13.66 4.40 -5.98
C MET A 194 -13.01 4.03 -7.29
N ILE A 195 -13.49 2.96 -7.92
CA ILE A 195 -12.99 2.48 -9.20
C ILE A 195 -14.15 2.16 -10.12
N ASP A 196 -14.04 2.55 -11.37
CA ASP A 196 -14.91 2.11 -12.47
C ASP A 196 -14.06 1.78 -13.72
N LYS A 197 -14.70 1.41 -14.82
CA LYS A 197 -14.00 1.01 -16.05
C LYS A 197 -13.15 2.14 -16.67
N ASP A 198 -13.45 3.40 -16.35
CA ASP A 198 -12.87 4.58 -16.98
C ASP A 198 -11.86 5.29 -16.07
N ARG A 199 -11.89 5.05 -14.74
CA ARG A 199 -11.10 5.84 -13.79
C ARG A 199 -10.95 5.20 -12.41
N PHE A 200 -9.93 5.70 -11.70
CA PHE A 200 -9.75 5.50 -10.27
C PHE A 200 -9.85 6.87 -9.56
N ARG A 201 -10.72 7.00 -8.57
CA ARG A 201 -10.96 8.25 -7.84
C ARG A 201 -10.70 8.10 -6.36
N ILE A 202 -10.12 9.14 -5.77
CA ILE A 202 -9.87 9.26 -4.33
C ILE A 202 -10.49 10.56 -3.83
N GLU A 203 -11.16 10.46 -2.69
CA GLU A 203 -11.66 11.60 -1.93
C GLU A 203 -11.07 11.58 -0.53
N ASP A 204 -10.39 12.66 -0.16
CA ASP A 204 -9.81 12.87 1.16
C ASP A 204 -10.57 13.95 1.91
N SER A 205 -10.77 13.73 3.22
CA SER A 205 -11.16 14.82 4.11
C SER A 205 -10.44 14.74 5.45
N VAL A 206 -10.17 15.92 6.00
CA VAL A 206 -9.55 16.10 7.32
C VAL A 206 -10.53 16.87 8.19
N SER A 207 -10.82 16.35 9.40
CA SER A 207 -11.86 16.90 10.26
C SER A 207 -11.57 18.29 10.84
N THR A 208 -10.33 18.77 10.70
CA THR A 208 -9.88 20.10 11.18
C THR A 208 -9.52 21.01 10.01
N GLY A 209 -9.27 22.29 10.29
CA GLY A 209 -8.78 23.28 9.32
C GLY A 209 -7.25 23.32 9.17
N VAL A 210 -6.53 22.30 9.67
CA VAL A 210 -5.07 22.22 9.54
C VAL A 210 -4.69 21.88 8.10
N LYS A 211 -3.60 22.46 7.62
CA LYS A 211 -3.02 22.14 6.30
C LYS A 211 -2.63 20.67 6.23
N ALA A 212 -3.03 20.03 5.15
CA ALA A 212 -2.74 18.64 4.86
C ALA A 212 -2.11 18.51 3.47
N VAL A 213 -1.39 17.42 3.25
CA VAL A 213 -0.75 17.08 1.97
C VAL A 213 -1.14 15.65 1.61
N SER A 214 -1.74 15.44 0.45
CA SER A 214 -1.91 14.12 -0.15
C SER A 214 -0.71 13.82 -1.04
N LEU A 215 -0.14 12.64 -0.88
CA LEU A 215 1.10 12.21 -1.54
C LEU A 215 0.77 11.14 -2.58
N ILE A 216 1.40 11.25 -3.75
CA ILE A 216 1.29 10.27 -4.83
C ILE A 216 2.72 10.01 -5.34
N HIS A 217 3.27 8.84 -5.04
CA HIS A 217 4.58 8.40 -5.51
C HIS A 217 4.41 7.67 -6.85
N LEU A 218 4.99 8.22 -7.90
CA LEU A 218 4.88 7.66 -9.24
C LEU A 218 5.88 6.53 -9.44
N ALA A 219 5.56 5.59 -10.31
CA ALA A 219 6.55 4.62 -10.77
C ALA A 219 7.68 5.32 -11.55
N PRO A 220 8.94 4.81 -11.53
CA PRO A 220 10.09 5.47 -12.17
C PRO A 220 9.91 5.79 -13.65
N ASP A 221 9.18 4.95 -14.37
CA ASP A 221 8.95 5.10 -15.82
C ASP A 221 7.80 6.07 -16.15
N VAL A 222 7.17 6.69 -15.15
CA VAL A 222 6.09 7.65 -15.36
C VAL A 222 6.66 9.06 -15.47
N GLU A 223 6.59 9.63 -16.66
CA GLU A 223 7.00 11.00 -16.93
C GLU A 223 5.86 11.99 -16.67
N ILE A 224 6.15 13.15 -16.09
CA ILE A 224 5.21 14.26 -15.94
C ILE A 224 5.38 15.18 -17.14
N MET A 225 4.32 15.28 -17.95
CA MET A 225 4.29 16.10 -19.16
C MET A 225 3.88 17.55 -18.86
N SER A 226 2.94 17.74 -17.94
CA SER A 226 2.55 19.06 -17.45
C SER A 226 1.96 18.97 -16.04
N CYS A 227 2.05 20.08 -15.30
CA CYS A 227 1.52 20.17 -13.95
C CYS A 227 0.87 21.53 -13.71
N SER A 228 -0.37 21.50 -13.27
CA SER A 228 -1.11 22.64 -12.77
C SER A 228 -1.77 22.30 -11.44
N ARG A 229 -2.43 23.28 -10.82
CA ARG A 229 -3.17 23.04 -9.58
C ARG A 229 -4.38 22.11 -9.75
N THR A 230 -4.93 22.01 -10.95
CA THR A 230 -6.17 21.25 -11.24
C THR A 230 -5.95 20.02 -12.10
N GLU A 231 -4.79 19.89 -12.74
CA GLU A 231 -4.49 18.75 -13.61
C GLU A 231 -2.99 18.50 -13.70
N ILE A 232 -2.61 17.25 -13.55
CA ILE A 232 -1.26 16.74 -13.82
C ILE A 232 -1.38 15.73 -14.95
N VAL A 233 -0.71 15.98 -16.07
CA VAL A 233 -0.67 15.08 -17.22
C VAL A 233 0.62 14.29 -17.17
N THR A 234 0.51 12.97 -17.24
CA THR A 234 1.66 12.07 -17.27
C THR A 234 1.71 11.29 -18.58
N SER A 235 2.79 10.54 -18.80
CA SER A 235 2.96 9.65 -19.96
C SER A 235 1.96 8.49 -20.00
N ILE A 236 1.22 8.22 -18.91
CA ILE A 236 0.31 7.08 -18.79
C ILE A 236 -1.15 7.52 -18.61
N ALA A 237 -1.42 8.50 -17.76
CA ALA A 237 -2.75 8.94 -17.39
C ALA A 237 -2.76 10.41 -16.97
N ALA A 238 -3.93 11.05 -16.93
CA ALA A 238 -4.11 12.36 -16.34
C ALA A 238 -4.67 12.26 -14.92
N ILE A 239 -4.20 13.13 -14.02
CA ILE A 239 -4.70 13.26 -12.65
C ILE A 239 -5.43 14.59 -12.54
N ARG A 240 -6.76 14.56 -12.47
CA ARG A 240 -7.58 15.76 -12.29
C ARG A 240 -7.85 16.00 -10.82
N VAL A 241 -7.57 17.21 -10.34
CA VAL A 241 -7.56 17.56 -8.92
C VAL A 241 -8.59 18.65 -8.63
N ALA A 242 -9.36 18.49 -7.56
CA ALA A 242 -10.27 19.49 -7.03
C ALA A 242 -10.04 19.68 -5.52
N GLY A 243 -10.02 20.94 -5.07
CA GLY A 243 -9.79 21.27 -3.65
C GLY A 243 -8.35 21.53 -3.27
N ALA A 244 -7.40 21.43 -4.20
CA ALA A 244 -6.00 21.75 -3.92
C ALA A 244 -5.77 23.26 -3.71
N SER A 245 -4.95 23.60 -2.72
CA SER A 245 -4.40 24.95 -2.56
C SER A 245 -3.15 25.16 -3.42
N SER A 246 -2.31 24.13 -3.53
CA SER A 246 -1.16 24.07 -4.45
C SER A 246 -0.82 22.61 -4.77
N VAL A 247 -0.09 22.41 -5.87
CA VAL A 247 0.52 21.16 -6.28
C VAL A 247 2.00 21.40 -6.53
N GLU A 248 2.84 20.52 -6.03
CA GLU A 248 4.26 20.52 -6.27
C GLU A 248 4.75 19.12 -6.66
N ILE A 249 5.78 19.06 -7.49
CA ILE A 249 6.47 17.85 -7.88
C ILE A 249 7.85 17.87 -7.22
N VAL A 250 8.19 16.79 -6.55
CA VAL A 250 9.50 16.63 -5.92
C VAL A 250 10.20 15.39 -6.46
N GLU A 251 11.51 15.46 -6.62
CA GLU A 251 12.34 14.30 -6.90
C GLU A 251 12.35 13.39 -5.68
N ASP A 252 12.24 12.11 -5.89
CA ASP A 252 12.23 11.09 -4.85
C ASP A 252 13.00 9.85 -5.30
N GLN A 253 13.16 8.92 -4.38
CA GLN A 253 13.80 7.63 -4.61
C GLN A 253 12.91 6.52 -4.07
N VAL A 254 12.64 5.53 -4.91
CA VAL A 254 11.90 4.31 -4.58
C VAL A 254 12.82 3.10 -4.61
N SER A 255 12.47 2.07 -3.87
CA SER A 255 13.25 0.83 -3.77
C SER A 255 12.35 -0.39 -3.92
N PHE A 256 12.53 -1.14 -4.99
CA PHE A 256 11.86 -2.43 -5.19
C PHE A 256 12.62 -3.57 -4.50
N THR A 257 13.94 -3.44 -4.41
CA THR A 257 14.86 -4.45 -3.87
C THR A 257 15.85 -3.80 -2.92
N TYR A 258 16.35 -4.56 -1.94
CA TYR A 258 17.33 -4.07 -0.98
C TYR A 258 18.57 -3.45 -1.65
N ASN A 259 19.01 -2.31 -1.10
CA ASN A 259 20.18 -1.55 -1.52
C ASN A 259 20.14 -1.08 -2.99
N ARG A 260 18.96 -1.01 -3.59
CA ARG A 260 18.78 -0.50 -4.95
C ARG A 260 17.76 0.63 -4.94
N PHE A 261 18.12 1.76 -5.54
CA PHE A 261 17.28 2.93 -5.63
C PHE A 261 17.00 3.26 -7.09
N HIS A 262 15.79 3.69 -7.35
CA HIS A 262 15.34 4.22 -8.63
C HIS A 262 14.87 5.65 -8.41
N LEU A 263 15.31 6.57 -9.28
CA LEU A 263 14.78 7.92 -9.28
C LEU A 263 13.32 7.89 -9.68
N SER A 264 12.53 8.66 -8.97
CA SER A 264 11.10 8.80 -9.20
C SER A 264 10.64 10.21 -8.84
N LYS A 265 9.35 10.45 -8.96
CA LYS A 265 8.71 11.73 -8.62
C LYS A 265 7.54 11.52 -7.70
N THR A 266 7.42 12.39 -6.71
CA THR A 266 6.28 12.46 -5.81
C THR A 266 5.47 13.72 -6.10
N ILE A 267 4.18 13.55 -6.34
CA ILE A 267 3.22 14.63 -6.44
C ILE A 267 2.71 14.93 -5.03
N ARG A 268 2.85 16.18 -4.57
CA ARG A 268 2.40 16.66 -3.28
C ARG A 268 1.24 17.63 -3.50
N ILE A 269 0.04 17.22 -3.11
CA ILE A 269 -1.19 18.01 -3.27
C ILE A 269 -1.55 18.61 -1.93
N HIS A 270 -1.31 19.90 -1.75
CA HIS A 270 -1.66 20.63 -0.55
C HIS A 270 -3.14 21.01 -0.53
N PHE A 271 -3.80 20.84 0.61
CA PHE A 271 -5.21 21.16 0.74
C PHE A 271 -5.61 21.51 2.19
N VAL A 272 -6.83 22.00 2.35
CA VAL A 272 -7.45 22.22 3.66
C VAL A 272 -8.85 21.62 3.61
N LYS A 273 -9.18 20.80 4.60
CA LYS A 273 -10.46 20.11 4.82
C LYS A 273 -10.77 19.03 3.79
N LYS A 274 -10.87 19.33 2.50
CA LYS A 274 -11.32 18.37 1.47
C LYS A 274 -10.46 18.44 0.21
N LEU A 275 -10.18 17.29 -0.34
CA LEU A 275 -9.49 17.08 -1.60
C LEU A 275 -10.19 15.96 -2.36
N SER A 276 -10.28 16.05 -3.67
CA SER A 276 -10.55 14.90 -4.51
C SER A 276 -9.64 14.90 -5.73
N TYR A 277 -9.26 13.71 -6.18
CA TYR A 277 -8.57 13.56 -7.45
C TYR A 277 -9.00 12.29 -8.17
N THR A 278 -8.95 12.37 -9.49
CA THR A 278 -9.36 11.31 -10.39
C THR A 278 -8.24 11.02 -11.37
N ILE A 279 -7.86 9.77 -11.50
CA ILE A 279 -6.86 9.25 -12.44
C ILE A 279 -7.63 8.59 -13.57
N GLY A 280 -7.42 9.08 -14.81
CA GLY A 280 -8.13 8.60 -15.99
C GLY A 280 -7.58 9.13 -17.31
#